data_ca4d7a651b56ff6dfd717b968eae9f0b
#
_entry.id   ca4d7a651b56ff6dfd717b968eae9f0b
#
_cell.length_a   1.000
_cell.length_b   1.000
_cell.length_c   1.000
_cell.angle_alpha   90.00
_cell.angle_beta   90.00
_cell.angle_gamma   90.00
#
_symmetry.space_group_name_H-M   'P 1'
#
loop_
_entity.id
_entity.type
_entity.pdbx_description
1 polymer ?
#
loop_
_entity_poly.entity_id
_entity_poly.type
_entity_poly.pdbx_seq_one_letter_code
_entity_poly.pdbx_strand_id
1 'polypeptide(L)'
;MSRLKDGPYVLALDHGTSGCKVALVSGKGKVVDFEFAPTGIVFLPGGGAEQDPEQWWRAFVQASKKLLSRGAVLPAEIAAVAVSSTLSSTVAVDRDGRHLMNSLTWLDSRGAPLVRKFMRGIINVEGYGLTRVLSWIRKTGGGPQLSGKDDIAHVLYTKEYLPEVYDRTHKFLGSKDYFNLSLIHI
;
A
#
# COMPACT_ATOMS: atom_id res chain seq x y z
N MET A 1 -5.98 8.27 -39.42
CA MET A 1 -5.78 6.90 -38.91
C MET A 1 -6.68 6.69 -37.73
N SER A 2 -7.61 5.75 -37.81
CA SER A 2 -8.57 5.47 -36.72
C SER A 2 -7.81 4.86 -35.51
N ARG A 3 -7.58 5.65 -34.44
CA ARG A 3 -6.86 5.24 -33.23
C ARG A 3 -7.69 4.43 -32.23
N LEU A 4 -9.02 4.30 -32.43
CA LEU A 4 -9.93 3.66 -31.48
C LEU A 4 -10.26 2.19 -31.81
N LYS A 5 -9.30 1.38 -32.27
CA LYS A 5 -9.57 -0.05 -32.54
C LYS A 5 -9.88 -0.89 -31.29
N ASP A 6 -9.48 -0.46 -30.08
CA ASP A 6 -9.54 -1.29 -28.85
C ASP A 6 -10.37 -0.70 -27.70
N GLY A 7 -11.14 0.38 -27.96
CA GLY A 7 -12.04 1.01 -26.96
C GLY A 7 -11.29 1.95 -25.99
N PRO A 8 -11.95 2.43 -24.93
CA PRO A 8 -11.33 3.31 -23.95
C PRO A 8 -10.15 2.62 -23.25
N TYR A 9 -9.16 3.42 -22.83
CA TYR A 9 -7.98 2.91 -22.15
C TYR A 9 -8.04 3.17 -20.65
N VAL A 10 -7.33 2.35 -19.88
CA VAL A 10 -7.12 2.50 -18.44
C VAL A 10 -5.63 2.71 -18.19
N LEU A 11 -5.30 3.71 -17.39
CA LEU A 11 -3.96 3.86 -16.83
C LEU A 11 -3.90 3.00 -15.56
N ALA A 12 -3.26 1.83 -15.65
CA ALA A 12 -3.17 0.87 -14.57
C ALA A 12 -1.84 1.07 -13.82
N LEU A 13 -1.94 1.30 -12.51
CA LEU A 13 -0.80 1.33 -11.59
C LEU A 13 -0.73 0.02 -10.82
N ASP A 14 0.44 -0.63 -10.83
CA ASP A 14 0.83 -1.69 -9.91
C ASP A 14 1.99 -1.20 -9.05
N HIS A 15 1.68 -0.85 -7.80
CA HIS A 15 2.69 -0.44 -6.82
C HIS A 15 3.28 -1.65 -6.12
N GLY A 16 4.45 -2.07 -6.57
CA GLY A 16 5.24 -3.15 -5.94
C GLY A 16 6.24 -2.64 -4.91
N THR A 17 6.85 -3.56 -4.18
CA THR A 17 7.88 -3.27 -3.17
C THR A 17 9.09 -2.52 -3.74
N SER A 18 9.47 -2.79 -5.00
CA SER A 18 10.64 -2.20 -5.66
C SER A 18 10.31 -0.97 -6.52
N GLY A 19 9.03 -0.63 -6.69
CA GLY A 19 8.63 0.52 -7.50
C GLY A 19 7.22 0.43 -8.07
N CYS A 20 6.89 1.44 -8.85
CA CYS A 20 5.63 1.58 -9.55
C CYS A 20 5.74 1.12 -11.00
N LYS A 21 4.93 0.16 -11.42
CA LYS A 21 4.67 -0.15 -12.83
C LYS A 21 3.42 0.57 -13.26
N VAL A 22 3.49 1.29 -14.37
CA VAL A 22 2.34 1.98 -14.94
C VAL A 22 2.14 1.45 -16.35
N ALA A 23 0.93 1.01 -16.68
CA ALA A 23 0.58 0.45 -17.96
C ALA A 23 -0.63 1.14 -18.59
N LEU A 24 -0.64 1.25 -19.92
CA LEU A 24 -1.82 1.57 -20.70
C LEU A 24 -2.48 0.25 -21.10
N VAL A 25 -3.71 0.05 -20.63
CA VAL A 25 -4.48 -1.17 -20.88
C VAL A 25 -5.74 -0.81 -21.66
N SER A 26 -6.00 -1.49 -22.77
CA SER A 26 -7.22 -1.29 -23.57
C SER A 26 -8.44 -1.86 -22.86
N GLY A 27 -9.65 -1.41 -23.22
CA GLY A 27 -10.91 -1.96 -22.73
C GLY A 27 -11.10 -3.46 -23.01
N LYS A 28 -10.26 -4.05 -23.86
CA LYS A 28 -10.22 -5.50 -24.11
C LYS A 28 -9.19 -6.25 -23.26
N GLY A 29 -8.55 -5.56 -22.28
CA GLY A 29 -7.54 -6.17 -21.40
C GLY A 29 -6.15 -6.32 -22.02
N LYS A 30 -5.88 -5.73 -23.18
CA LYS A 30 -4.56 -5.78 -23.81
C LYS A 30 -3.66 -4.68 -23.26
N VAL A 31 -2.48 -5.02 -22.77
CA VAL A 31 -1.43 -4.06 -22.42
C VAL A 31 -0.85 -3.48 -23.73
N VAL A 32 -0.96 -2.17 -23.89
CA VAL A 32 -0.49 -1.44 -25.09
C VAL A 32 0.96 -1.02 -24.91
N ASP A 33 1.29 -0.47 -23.74
CA ASP A 33 2.63 -0.02 -23.36
C ASP A 33 2.74 0.06 -21.85
N PHE A 34 3.95 0.06 -21.30
CA PHE A 34 4.18 0.19 -19.86
C PHE A 34 5.49 0.90 -19.55
N GLU A 35 5.60 1.41 -18.32
CA GLU A 35 6.80 2.03 -17.76
C GLU A 35 6.98 1.60 -16.31
N PHE A 36 8.24 1.60 -15.84
CA PHE A 36 8.61 1.30 -14.46
C PHE A 36 9.42 2.44 -13.87
N ALA A 37 9.07 2.86 -12.67
CA ALA A 37 9.85 3.79 -11.86
C ALA A 37 10.18 3.16 -10.50
N PRO A 38 11.47 3.05 -10.13
CA PRO A 38 11.88 2.43 -8.87
C PRO A 38 11.53 3.31 -7.67
N THR A 39 11.27 2.65 -6.53
CA THR A 39 11.17 3.28 -5.20
C THR A 39 12.11 2.56 -4.23
N GLY A 40 12.70 3.32 -3.31
CA GLY A 40 13.63 2.78 -2.33
C GLY A 40 12.92 2.19 -1.11
N ILE A 41 13.62 1.29 -0.40
CA ILE A 41 13.26 0.84 0.95
C ILE A 41 14.38 1.28 1.89
N VAL A 42 14.00 1.82 3.04
CA VAL A 42 14.91 2.13 4.14
C VAL A 42 14.84 0.99 5.14
N PHE A 43 15.91 0.24 5.27
CA PHE A 43 16.03 -0.80 6.30
C PHE A 43 16.57 -0.19 7.58
N LEU A 44 15.94 -0.51 8.71
CA LEU A 44 16.26 0.02 10.03
C LEU A 44 16.57 -1.12 10.99
N PRO A 45 17.35 -0.84 12.07
CA PRO A 45 17.61 -1.83 13.11
C PRO A 45 16.34 -2.44 13.68
N GLY A 46 16.44 -3.66 14.22
CA GLY A 46 15.31 -4.37 14.83
C GLY A 46 14.30 -4.95 13.83
N GLY A 47 14.65 -5.03 12.55
CA GLY A 47 13.79 -5.56 11.50
C GLY A 47 12.82 -4.52 10.92
N GLY A 48 13.17 -3.24 11.01
CA GLY A 48 12.42 -2.15 10.39
C GLY A 48 12.59 -2.10 8.88
N ALA A 49 11.51 -1.81 8.15
CA ALA A 49 11.52 -1.64 6.71
C ALA A 49 10.46 -0.62 6.30
N GLU A 50 10.89 0.53 5.84
CA GLU A 50 10.05 1.69 5.58
C GLU A 50 10.18 2.19 4.15
N GLN A 51 9.14 2.86 3.66
CA GLN A 51 9.14 3.59 2.40
C GLN A 51 8.51 4.97 2.57
N ASP A 52 9.04 5.96 1.86
CA ASP A 52 8.47 7.30 1.79
C ASP A 52 7.26 7.31 0.82
N PRO A 53 6.02 7.59 1.30
CA PRO A 53 4.84 7.64 0.45
C PRO A 53 4.91 8.72 -0.64
N GLU A 54 5.67 9.79 -0.41
CA GLU A 54 5.90 10.83 -1.40
C GLU A 54 6.75 10.33 -2.59
N GLN A 55 7.69 9.40 -2.34
CA GLN A 55 8.44 8.76 -3.43
C GLN A 55 7.53 7.90 -4.31
N TRP A 56 6.51 7.25 -3.73
CA TRP A 56 5.54 6.46 -4.50
C TRP A 56 4.78 7.34 -5.48
N TRP A 57 4.29 8.49 -5.00
CA TRP A 57 3.57 9.43 -5.82
C TRP A 57 4.44 10.00 -6.94
N ARG A 58 5.66 10.43 -6.63
CA ARG A 58 6.63 10.90 -7.62
C ARG A 58 6.96 9.84 -8.67
N ALA A 59 7.17 8.59 -8.25
CA ALA A 59 7.43 7.47 -9.17
C ALA A 59 6.25 7.21 -10.12
N PHE A 60 5.01 7.21 -9.59
CA PHE A 60 3.80 7.09 -10.40
C PHE A 60 3.67 8.21 -11.42
N VAL A 61 3.83 9.46 -11.00
CA VAL A 61 3.74 10.63 -11.90
C VAL A 61 4.84 10.58 -12.97
N GLN A 62 6.07 10.24 -12.59
CA GLN A 62 7.20 10.15 -13.53
C GLN A 62 6.95 9.04 -14.57
N ALA A 63 6.57 7.84 -14.14
CA ALA A 63 6.28 6.73 -15.04
C ALA A 63 5.12 7.06 -15.98
N SER A 64 4.04 7.67 -15.45
CA SER A 64 2.88 8.08 -16.25
C SER A 64 3.25 9.11 -17.32
N LYS A 65 3.99 10.15 -16.94
CA LYS A 65 4.45 11.18 -17.89
C LYS A 65 5.32 10.59 -19.00
N LYS A 66 6.27 9.73 -18.64
CA LYS A 66 7.17 9.07 -19.61
C LYS A 66 6.40 8.13 -20.53
N LEU A 67 5.45 7.37 -19.99
CA LEU A 67 4.60 6.49 -20.80
C LEU A 67 3.74 7.26 -21.80
N LEU A 68 3.08 8.32 -21.36
CA LEU A 68 2.20 9.14 -22.19
C LEU A 68 2.98 9.94 -23.25
N SER A 69 4.22 10.34 -22.97
CA SER A 69 5.06 11.08 -23.93
C SER A 69 5.42 10.27 -25.18
N ARG A 70 5.28 8.94 -25.15
CA ARG A 70 5.48 8.06 -26.32
C ARG A 70 4.35 8.15 -27.34
N GLY A 71 3.20 8.72 -26.95
CA GLY A 71 2.10 8.99 -27.88
C GLY A 71 1.34 7.75 -28.38
N ALA A 72 1.49 6.59 -27.71
CA ALA A 72 0.76 5.36 -28.06
C ALA A 72 -0.76 5.54 -27.88
N VAL A 73 -1.17 6.30 -26.87
CA VAL A 73 -2.56 6.65 -26.52
C VAL A 73 -2.60 8.13 -26.16
N LEU A 74 -3.65 8.84 -26.58
CA LEU A 74 -3.84 10.22 -26.17
C LEU A 74 -4.41 10.27 -24.75
N PRO A 75 -4.03 11.25 -23.90
CA PRO A 75 -4.60 11.41 -22.56
C PRO A 75 -6.14 11.47 -22.53
N ALA A 76 -6.75 12.07 -23.53
CA ALA A 76 -8.21 12.15 -23.68
C ALA A 76 -8.89 10.78 -23.97
N GLU A 77 -8.14 9.76 -24.34
CA GLU A 77 -8.64 8.40 -24.57
C GLU A 77 -8.59 7.53 -23.28
N ILE A 78 -8.00 8.07 -22.20
CA ILE A 78 -7.92 7.40 -20.89
C ILE A 78 -9.20 7.68 -20.11
N ALA A 79 -9.99 6.64 -19.89
CA ALA A 79 -11.27 6.74 -19.22
C ALA A 79 -11.17 6.57 -17.68
N ALA A 80 -10.12 5.92 -17.19
CA ALA A 80 -9.96 5.64 -15.77
C ALA A 80 -8.51 5.41 -15.36
N VAL A 81 -8.23 5.56 -14.06
CA VAL A 81 -7.01 5.09 -13.40
C VAL A 81 -7.39 3.93 -12.49
N ALA A 82 -6.66 2.83 -12.57
CA ALA A 82 -6.83 1.67 -11.71
C ALA A 82 -5.56 1.44 -10.87
N VAL A 83 -5.72 1.14 -9.59
CA VAL A 83 -4.60 0.95 -8.67
C VAL A 83 -4.61 -0.46 -8.09
N SER A 84 -3.48 -1.15 -8.23
CA SER A 84 -3.11 -2.35 -7.49
C SER A 84 -1.85 -2.07 -6.67
N SER A 85 -1.67 -2.75 -5.55
CA SER A 85 -0.48 -2.57 -4.73
C SER A 85 -0.12 -3.80 -3.91
N THR A 86 1.10 -3.78 -3.35
CA THR A 86 1.50 -4.75 -2.31
C THR A 86 0.56 -4.69 -1.12
N LEU A 87 0.35 -5.85 -0.50
CA LEU A 87 -0.40 -5.99 0.74
C LEU A 87 0.46 -5.51 1.93
N SER A 88 -0.20 -5.10 3.03
CA SER A 88 0.44 -4.75 4.31
C SER A 88 1.53 -3.67 4.19
N SER A 89 1.20 -2.57 3.53
CA SER A 89 1.95 -1.32 3.58
C SER A 89 1.08 -0.28 4.28
N THR A 90 1.44 0.07 5.52
CA THR A 90 0.60 0.89 6.40
C THR A 90 1.07 2.35 6.41
N VAL A 91 0.21 3.25 5.97
CA VAL A 91 0.42 4.70 5.97
C VAL A 91 -0.48 5.36 7.00
N ALA A 92 0.09 6.08 7.97
CA ALA A 92 -0.64 6.92 8.90
C ALA A 92 -0.90 8.29 8.26
N VAL A 93 -2.16 8.71 8.15
CA VAL A 93 -2.53 10.01 7.58
C VAL A 93 -3.32 10.86 8.57
N ASP A 94 -3.14 12.19 8.50
CA ASP A 94 -3.93 13.16 9.24
C ASP A 94 -5.32 13.41 8.60
N ARG A 95 -6.07 14.38 9.12
CA ARG A 95 -7.40 14.75 8.61
C ARG A 95 -7.37 15.35 7.20
N ASP A 96 -6.24 15.92 6.81
CA ASP A 96 -6.02 16.51 5.48
C ASP A 96 -5.49 15.47 4.48
N GLY A 97 -5.34 14.19 4.88
CA GLY A 97 -4.83 13.12 4.04
C GLY A 97 -3.31 13.11 3.87
N ARG A 98 -2.57 13.94 4.62
CA ARG A 98 -1.11 13.98 4.57
C ARG A 98 -0.53 12.87 5.41
N HIS A 99 0.46 12.15 4.88
CA HIS A 99 1.16 11.13 5.68
C HIS A 99 1.97 11.78 6.82
N LEU A 100 1.99 11.12 7.95
CA LEU A 100 2.62 11.60 9.19
C LEU A 100 3.99 10.99 9.44
N MET A 101 4.31 9.90 8.75
CA MET A 101 5.55 9.13 8.84
C MET A 101 5.77 8.34 7.57
N ASN A 102 6.94 7.73 7.41
CA ASN A 102 7.15 6.72 6.39
C ASN A 102 6.15 5.57 6.55
N SER A 103 5.78 4.95 5.45
CA SER A 103 4.97 3.73 5.46
C SER A 103 5.76 2.57 6.02
N LEU A 104 5.15 1.81 6.94
CA LEU A 104 5.67 0.53 7.39
C LEU A 104 5.30 -0.52 6.34
N THR A 105 6.29 -1.23 5.78
CA THR A 105 6.06 -2.19 4.71
C THR A 105 5.82 -3.61 5.27
N TRP A 106 5.35 -4.52 4.44
CA TRP A 106 5.18 -5.94 4.78
C TRP A 106 6.48 -6.65 5.21
N LEU A 107 7.65 -6.02 5.00
CA LEU A 107 8.94 -6.50 5.48
C LEU A 107 9.21 -6.08 6.93
N ASP A 108 8.53 -5.04 7.44
CA ASP A 108 8.71 -4.55 8.80
C ASP A 108 8.18 -5.55 9.83
N SER A 109 9.03 -5.96 10.75
CA SER A 109 8.72 -6.93 11.79
C SER A 109 8.78 -6.38 13.21
N ARG A 110 8.99 -5.06 13.38
CA ARG A 110 9.14 -4.43 14.70
C ARG A 110 7.90 -4.59 15.59
N GLY A 111 6.72 -4.73 15.00
CA GLY A 111 5.47 -5.00 15.73
C GLY A 111 5.30 -6.44 16.23
N ALA A 112 6.19 -7.38 15.90
CA ALA A 112 6.06 -8.79 16.28
C ALA A 112 5.90 -9.05 17.79
N PRO A 113 6.67 -8.43 18.70
CA PRO A 113 6.47 -8.63 20.14
C PRO A 113 5.10 -8.17 20.63
N LEU A 114 4.58 -7.08 20.04
CA LEU A 114 3.30 -6.50 20.42
C LEU A 114 2.13 -7.36 19.95
N VAL A 115 2.16 -7.83 18.70
CA VAL A 115 1.10 -8.72 18.20
C VAL A 115 1.09 -10.04 18.91
N ARG A 116 2.26 -10.60 19.25
CA ARG A 116 2.35 -11.82 20.08
C ARG A 116 1.75 -11.62 21.45
N LYS A 117 2.06 -10.50 22.13
CA LYS A 117 1.46 -10.11 23.41
C LYS A 117 -0.05 -9.91 23.29
N PHE A 118 -0.49 -9.21 22.25
CA PHE A 118 -1.89 -8.95 21.95
C PHE A 118 -2.69 -10.24 21.71
N MET A 119 -2.12 -11.21 21.00
CA MET A 119 -2.79 -12.47 20.65
C MET A 119 -2.69 -13.55 21.75
N ARG A 120 -1.93 -13.36 22.83
CA ARG A 120 -1.81 -14.32 23.94
C ARG A 120 -3.12 -14.45 24.68
N GLY A 121 -3.50 -15.70 25.02
CA GLY A 121 -4.68 -16.04 25.84
C GLY A 121 -4.34 -16.98 26.99
N ILE A 122 -5.36 -17.45 27.72
CA ILE A 122 -5.22 -18.46 28.79
C ILE A 122 -4.78 -19.79 28.18
N ILE A 123 -5.45 -20.20 27.11
CA ILE A 123 -5.09 -21.41 26.33
C ILE A 123 -4.49 -20.92 25.01
N ASN A 124 -3.26 -21.35 24.72
CA ASN A 124 -2.54 -20.94 23.51
C ASN A 124 -2.26 -22.16 22.63
N VAL A 125 -2.51 -21.99 21.33
CA VAL A 125 -2.18 -22.97 20.27
C VAL A 125 -1.32 -22.24 19.25
N GLU A 126 -0.12 -22.73 18.98
CA GLU A 126 0.86 -22.15 18.06
C GLU A 126 1.12 -20.65 18.28
N GLY A 127 1.09 -20.19 19.54
CA GLY A 127 1.31 -18.78 19.92
C GLY A 127 0.05 -17.90 19.91
N TYR A 128 -1.11 -18.45 19.50
CA TYR A 128 -2.38 -17.74 19.53
C TYR A 128 -3.23 -18.18 20.72
N GLY A 129 -3.78 -17.21 21.45
CA GLY A 129 -4.85 -17.45 22.41
C GLY A 129 -6.11 -17.93 21.68
N LEU A 130 -6.62 -19.13 22.02
CA LEU A 130 -7.70 -19.77 21.30
C LEU A 130 -8.95 -18.90 21.14
N THR A 131 -9.41 -18.28 22.21
CA THR A 131 -10.58 -17.39 22.17
C THR A 131 -10.34 -16.12 21.34
N ARG A 132 -9.10 -15.60 21.37
CA ARG A 132 -8.74 -14.38 20.63
C ARG A 132 -8.65 -14.66 19.13
N VAL A 133 -7.99 -15.75 18.73
CA VAL A 133 -7.87 -16.09 17.31
C VAL A 133 -9.22 -16.45 16.70
N LEU A 134 -10.09 -17.18 17.41
CA LEU A 134 -11.45 -17.47 16.95
C LEU A 134 -12.30 -16.21 16.78
N SER A 135 -12.23 -15.28 17.75
CA SER A 135 -12.91 -13.98 17.65
C SER A 135 -12.38 -13.15 16.47
N TRP A 136 -11.07 -13.20 16.22
CA TRP A 136 -10.44 -12.48 15.12
C TRP A 136 -10.86 -13.04 13.76
N ILE A 137 -10.74 -14.38 13.58
CA ILE A 137 -11.14 -15.06 12.35
C ILE A 137 -12.62 -14.80 12.02
N ARG A 138 -13.49 -14.83 13.03
CA ARG A 138 -14.92 -14.54 12.84
C ARG A 138 -15.19 -13.13 12.30
N LYS A 139 -14.36 -12.15 12.65
CA LYS A 139 -14.54 -10.73 12.27
C LYS A 139 -13.85 -10.35 10.98
N THR A 140 -12.70 -10.97 10.68
CA THR A 140 -11.80 -10.54 9.61
C THR A 140 -11.54 -11.62 8.55
N GLY A 141 -11.94 -12.85 8.80
CA GLY A 141 -11.70 -14.00 7.92
C GLY A 141 -10.29 -14.61 8.04
N GLY A 142 -9.38 -14.02 8.83
CA GLY A 142 -8.00 -14.50 9.02
C GLY A 142 -7.46 -14.19 10.40
N GLY A 143 -6.27 -14.66 10.75
CA GLY A 143 -5.55 -14.32 11.98
C GLY A 143 -4.43 -13.31 11.73
N PRO A 144 -4.06 -12.47 12.71
CA PRO A 144 -2.89 -11.61 12.61
C PRO A 144 -1.61 -12.42 12.49
N GLN A 145 -0.64 -11.93 11.74
CA GLN A 145 0.66 -12.59 11.61
C GLN A 145 1.54 -12.34 12.83
N LEU A 146 1.89 -13.41 13.58
CA LEU A 146 2.79 -13.31 14.73
C LEU A 146 4.22 -12.86 14.35
N SER A 147 4.53 -12.85 13.06
CA SER A 147 5.76 -12.28 12.51
C SER A 147 5.83 -10.75 12.59
N GLY A 148 4.69 -10.10 12.83
CA GLY A 148 4.60 -8.64 12.90
C GLY A 148 4.58 -7.93 11.55
N LYS A 149 4.35 -8.66 10.46
CA LYS A 149 4.44 -8.16 9.08
C LYS A 149 3.07 -7.83 8.47
N ASP A 150 2.12 -7.45 9.28
CA ASP A 150 0.76 -7.08 8.87
C ASP A 150 0.32 -5.75 9.49
N ASP A 151 -0.77 -5.21 8.97
CA ASP A 151 -1.24 -3.87 9.32
C ASP A 151 -1.54 -3.71 10.81
N ILE A 152 -2.05 -4.76 11.49
CA ILE A 152 -2.33 -4.67 12.93
C ILE A 152 -1.04 -4.53 13.76
N ALA A 153 0.03 -5.23 13.35
CA ALA A 153 1.32 -5.12 14.00
C ALA A 153 1.92 -3.72 13.81
N HIS A 154 1.75 -3.14 12.62
CA HIS A 154 2.18 -1.77 12.31
C HIS A 154 1.41 -0.73 13.14
N VAL A 155 0.09 -0.89 13.26
CA VAL A 155 -0.74 -0.01 14.11
C VAL A 155 -0.35 -0.12 15.58
N LEU A 156 -0.13 -1.33 16.09
CA LEU A 156 0.34 -1.55 17.47
C LEU A 156 1.73 -0.94 17.69
N TYR A 157 2.64 -1.11 16.73
CA TYR A 157 3.97 -0.50 16.77
C TYR A 157 3.89 1.03 16.83
N THR A 158 3.09 1.64 15.95
CA THR A 158 2.91 3.09 15.92
C THR A 158 2.33 3.59 17.24
N LYS A 159 1.33 2.90 17.80
CA LYS A 159 0.73 3.26 19.08
C LYS A 159 1.71 3.22 20.25
N GLU A 160 2.56 2.19 20.30
CA GLU A 160 3.46 1.95 21.43
C GLU A 160 4.72 2.80 21.35
N TYR A 161 5.32 2.93 20.16
CA TYR A 161 6.64 3.54 19.99
C TYR A 161 6.63 4.92 19.34
N LEU A 162 5.51 5.32 18.73
CA LEU A 162 5.31 6.60 18.05
C LEU A 162 3.99 7.25 18.47
N PRO A 163 3.74 7.44 19.79
CA PRO A 163 2.44 7.89 20.29
C PRO A 163 2.01 9.24 19.71
N GLU A 164 2.93 10.17 19.48
CA GLU A 164 2.63 11.48 18.87
C GLU A 164 2.10 11.34 17.43
N VAL A 165 2.61 10.36 16.67
CA VAL A 165 2.10 10.03 15.33
C VAL A 165 0.72 9.39 15.45
N TYR A 166 0.58 8.40 16.37
CA TYR A 166 -0.68 7.70 16.57
C TYR A 166 -1.83 8.65 16.94
N ASP A 167 -1.60 9.57 17.87
CA ASP A 167 -2.61 10.52 18.36
C ASP A 167 -3.03 11.54 17.29
N ARG A 168 -2.14 11.87 16.36
CA ARG A 168 -2.43 12.74 15.20
C ARG A 168 -3.04 11.98 14.02
N THR A 169 -2.99 10.65 14.05
CA THR A 169 -3.48 9.82 12.94
C THR A 169 -4.99 9.84 12.87
N HIS A 170 -5.53 10.30 11.75
CA HIS A 170 -6.96 10.20 11.47
C HIS A 170 -7.34 8.83 10.92
N LYS A 171 -6.49 8.27 10.03
CA LYS A 171 -6.68 6.94 9.41
C LYS A 171 -5.33 6.25 9.19
N PHE A 172 -5.35 4.92 9.29
CA PHE A 172 -4.32 4.06 8.73
C PHE A 172 -4.82 3.51 7.40
N LEU A 173 -4.03 3.70 6.35
CA LEU A 173 -4.37 3.32 4.98
C LEU A 173 -3.37 2.30 4.45
N GLY A 174 -3.84 1.37 3.62
CA GLY A 174 -2.97 0.60 2.74
C GLY A 174 -2.40 1.48 1.61
N SER A 175 -1.31 1.05 0.98
CA SER A 175 -0.71 1.82 -0.12
C SER A 175 -1.68 2.07 -1.29
N LYS A 176 -2.53 1.09 -1.63
CA LYS A 176 -3.60 1.28 -2.63
C LYS A 176 -4.55 2.41 -2.25
N ASP A 177 -4.99 2.43 -0.99
CA ASP A 177 -5.95 3.42 -0.51
C ASP A 177 -5.32 4.81 -0.43
N TYR A 178 -4.02 4.88 -0.09
CA TYR A 178 -3.25 6.11 -0.10
C TYR A 178 -3.12 6.70 -1.52
N PHE A 179 -2.85 5.86 -2.54
CA PHE A 179 -2.88 6.32 -3.94
C PHE A 179 -4.25 6.81 -4.36
N ASN A 180 -5.32 6.11 -4.01
CA ASN A 180 -6.68 6.53 -4.33
C ASN A 180 -7.02 7.87 -3.66
N LEU A 181 -6.64 8.05 -2.39
CA LEU A 181 -6.80 9.31 -1.69
C LEU A 181 -6.05 10.45 -2.40
N SER A 182 -4.79 10.23 -2.78
CA SER A 182 -3.96 11.20 -3.50
C SER A 182 -4.54 11.56 -4.87
N LEU A 183 -5.10 10.59 -5.61
CA LEU A 183 -5.77 10.81 -6.90
C LEU A 183 -7.05 11.64 -6.78
N ILE A 184 -7.77 11.54 -5.66
CA ILE A 184 -9.01 12.31 -5.42
C ILE A 184 -8.70 13.75 -4.97
N HIS A 185 -7.60 13.95 -4.26
CA HIS A 185 -7.22 15.26 -3.69
C HIS A 185 -6.36 16.13 -4.62
N ILE A 186 -6.13 15.71 -5.84
CA ILE A 186 -5.40 16.51 -6.84
C ILE A 186 -6.21 17.72 -7.28
#